data_1a978d98ae2c10a31150f6080549fe5a
#
_entry.id   1a978d98ae2c10a31150f6080549fe5a
#
_cell.length_a   1.000
_cell.length_b   1.000
_cell.length_c   1.000
_cell.angle_alpha   90.00
_cell.angle_beta   90.00
_cell.angle_gamma   90.00
#
_symmetry.space_group_name_H-M   'P 1'
#
loop_
_entity.id
_entity.type
_entity.pdbx_description
1 polymer ?
#
loop_
_entity_poly.entity_id
_entity_poly.type
_entity_poly.pdbx_seq_one_letter_code
_entity_poly.pdbx_strand_id
1 'polypeptide(L)'
;MRPLFPFLTFALLVLGSVAPPAVAKPNVLMICVDDLKPLLGCYGDKTIKSPNIDRLAARGVVFDRAYCNQAVCAPSRNTLMTGVRPSTLGIYDLGTHFRKAVPDAITLTQHFKQQGWKTEGMGKILHVGHGNREDAASWSVPHWPAKSIHYALPESRAASGLTREEALFNNKSAQGLPRGAAFESAGVPDTAYGDGQLAEEAIRRLQATRTTPEVPFFLAVGFVRPHLPFNAPKKYWDLYDRAAFPLPERRTPPDGAPSYAPQSGGELRQYAGIPEKGDLPEDLQRTLIHGYHAAVSYMDAQLGKVLDELDRLALTEQTIIVLWGDHGWHLGDHSMWCKHTNYEQATRIPFVIAAPGTAKAGTHSPAMVETVDLFPTLLELAGLPAPAGPLKLEGKSLVPVLRDATASVKDHVLHVYPRGARLGRAIRTATHRLVEWKVPGASPDTAEWELYDYVNDPLETKNLAATQPETVAKLRALLATHPEAKPQWRAPAGTESAARPDQRSAGPKMDRNAMFTRRDTDADGKLTTGEFLKDQPDPDKAPARFALFDTDKDGALSRPEFVKGGKP
;
A
#
# COMPACT_ATOMS: atom_id res chain seq x y z
N MET A 1 -82.34 -48.59 14.67
CA MET A 1 -80.89 -48.80 14.67
C MET A 1 -80.27 -47.82 13.70
N ARG A 2 -79.58 -46.83 14.18
CA ARG A 2 -78.83 -45.85 13.40
C ARG A 2 -77.33 -46.09 13.68
N PRO A 3 -76.43 -46.12 12.71
CA PRO A 3 -75.01 -46.26 12.98
C PRO A 3 -74.39 -44.90 13.28
N LEU A 4 -73.55 -44.85 14.34
CA LEU A 4 -72.66 -43.75 14.68
C LEU A 4 -71.43 -43.85 13.78
N PHE A 5 -71.10 -42.76 13.08
CA PHE A 5 -69.80 -42.55 12.43
C PHE A 5 -68.84 -41.76 13.38
N PRO A 6 -67.59 -42.19 13.57
CA PRO A 6 -66.65 -41.42 14.31
C PRO A 6 -65.96 -40.35 13.39
N PHE A 7 -66.02 -39.13 13.79
CA PHE A 7 -65.20 -38.01 13.20
C PHE A 7 -63.76 -38.20 13.59
N LEU A 8 -62.89 -38.48 12.62
CA LEU A 8 -61.45 -38.44 12.77
C LEU A 8 -60.96 -36.98 12.54
N THR A 9 -60.55 -36.30 13.58
CA THR A 9 -59.95 -34.96 13.50
C THR A 9 -58.45 -35.11 13.15
N PHE A 10 -58.07 -34.74 11.92
CA PHE A 10 -56.69 -34.67 11.50
C PHE A 10 -56.07 -33.35 12.02
N ALA A 11 -55.20 -33.45 13.02
CA ALA A 11 -54.37 -32.32 13.46
C ALA A 11 -53.22 -32.15 12.49
N LEU A 12 -53.23 -31.07 11.69
CA LEU A 12 -52.15 -30.68 10.80
C LEU A 12 -51.02 -30.05 11.66
N LEU A 13 -49.94 -30.80 11.91
CA LEU A 13 -48.71 -30.25 12.49
C LEU A 13 -48.03 -29.41 11.44
N VAL A 14 -48.12 -28.09 11.55
CA VAL A 14 -47.30 -27.15 10.78
C VAL A 14 -45.89 -27.14 11.40
N LEU A 15 -44.97 -27.92 10.82
CA LEU A 15 -43.54 -27.82 11.08
C LEU A 15 -43.04 -26.50 10.49
N GLY A 16 -43.00 -25.47 11.31
CA GLY A 16 -42.33 -24.21 10.98
C GLY A 16 -40.84 -24.50 10.76
N SER A 17 -40.36 -24.40 9.53
CA SER A 17 -38.94 -24.40 9.20
C SER A 17 -38.34 -23.14 9.84
N VAL A 18 -37.69 -23.28 10.99
CA VAL A 18 -36.81 -22.23 11.55
C VAL A 18 -35.61 -22.17 10.60
N ALA A 19 -35.58 -21.17 9.72
CA ALA A 19 -34.40 -20.89 8.94
C ALA A 19 -33.21 -20.67 9.91
N PRO A 20 -32.05 -21.27 9.65
CA PRO A 20 -30.88 -21.01 10.50
C PRO A 20 -30.61 -19.50 10.54
N PRO A 21 -30.21 -18.96 11.68
CA PRO A 21 -29.90 -17.55 11.78
C PRO A 21 -28.85 -17.19 10.71
N ALA A 22 -29.15 -16.17 9.91
CA ALA A 22 -28.21 -15.68 8.92
C ALA A 22 -26.92 -15.31 9.65
N VAL A 23 -25.81 -15.96 9.27
CA VAL A 23 -24.49 -15.63 9.83
C VAL A 23 -24.25 -14.15 9.53
N ALA A 24 -24.07 -13.36 10.58
CA ALA A 24 -23.81 -11.93 10.42
C ALA A 24 -22.55 -11.71 9.56
N LYS A 25 -22.67 -10.85 8.56
CA LYS A 25 -21.55 -10.51 7.70
C LYS A 25 -20.43 -9.86 8.54
N PRO A 26 -19.18 -10.34 8.48
CA PRO A 26 -18.11 -9.78 9.28
C PRO A 26 -17.71 -8.39 8.76
N ASN A 27 -17.28 -7.52 9.65
CA ASN A 27 -16.55 -6.31 9.27
C ASN A 27 -15.14 -6.67 8.82
N VAL A 28 -14.49 -5.78 8.07
CA VAL A 28 -13.09 -5.91 7.67
C VAL A 28 -12.33 -4.62 8.01
N LEU A 29 -11.25 -4.75 8.75
CA LEU A 29 -10.25 -3.71 8.97
C LEU A 29 -8.95 -4.15 8.28
N MET A 30 -8.64 -3.54 7.13
CA MET A 30 -7.43 -3.82 6.37
C MET A 30 -6.39 -2.74 6.61
N ILE A 31 -5.29 -3.10 7.26
CA ILE A 31 -4.17 -2.24 7.60
C ILE A 31 -3.05 -2.50 6.60
N CYS A 32 -2.78 -1.52 5.76
CA CYS A 32 -1.68 -1.51 4.80
C CYS A 32 -0.55 -0.64 5.33
N VAL A 33 0.68 -1.14 5.30
CA VAL A 33 1.85 -0.40 5.79
C VAL A 33 2.90 -0.35 4.68
N ASP A 34 3.43 0.84 4.41
CA ASP A 34 4.38 1.08 3.33
C ASP A 34 5.83 0.84 3.79
N ASP A 35 6.61 0.12 3.00
CA ASP A 35 8.03 -0.18 3.28
C ASP A 35 8.28 -0.96 4.60
N LEU A 36 7.32 -1.72 5.10
CA LEU A 36 7.46 -2.45 6.36
C LEU A 36 8.07 -3.83 6.12
N LYS A 37 9.30 -4.04 6.61
CA LYS A 37 9.91 -5.38 6.65
C LYS A 37 9.50 -6.14 7.93
N PRO A 38 9.61 -7.48 7.99
CA PRO A 38 9.27 -8.27 9.17
C PRO A 38 10.34 -8.15 10.28
N LEU A 39 10.74 -6.91 10.58
CA LEU A 39 11.59 -6.51 11.68
C LEU A 39 10.69 -6.01 12.81
N LEU A 40 10.00 -6.95 13.49
CA LEU A 40 8.94 -6.69 14.47
C LEU A 40 9.05 -7.68 15.64
N GLY A 41 8.51 -7.32 16.82
CA GLY A 41 8.51 -8.18 17.98
C GLY A 41 7.90 -9.55 17.71
N CYS A 42 6.74 -9.60 17.07
CA CYS A 42 6.07 -10.85 16.69
C CYS A 42 6.84 -11.68 15.64
N TYR A 43 7.86 -11.15 14.98
CA TYR A 43 8.79 -11.91 14.12
C TYR A 43 10.11 -12.22 14.81
N GLY A 44 10.21 -12.00 16.13
CA GLY A 44 11.36 -12.37 16.96
C GLY A 44 12.42 -11.26 17.12
N ASP A 45 12.23 -10.07 16.55
CA ASP A 45 13.15 -8.95 16.79
C ASP A 45 12.97 -8.42 18.22
N LYS A 46 14.09 -8.25 18.94
CA LYS A 46 14.09 -7.83 20.34
C LYS A 46 14.36 -6.34 20.51
N THR A 47 14.81 -5.68 19.47
CA THR A 47 15.18 -4.26 19.48
C THR A 47 13.99 -3.37 19.20
N ILE A 48 13.24 -3.69 18.16
CA ILE A 48 12.09 -2.92 17.70
C ILE A 48 10.99 -2.81 18.78
N LYS A 49 10.35 -1.67 18.87
CA LYS A 49 9.21 -1.44 19.77
C LYS A 49 7.94 -1.38 18.94
N SER A 50 7.25 -2.53 18.84
CA SER A 50 6.01 -2.72 18.07
C SER A 50 4.88 -3.39 18.88
N PRO A 51 4.57 -2.90 20.11
CA PRO A 51 3.66 -3.59 21.03
C PRO A 51 2.24 -3.74 20.48
N ASN A 52 1.78 -2.85 19.60
CA ASN A 52 0.42 -2.90 19.07
C ASN A 52 0.30 -3.90 17.91
N ILE A 53 1.33 -4.01 17.07
CA ILE A 53 1.41 -5.09 16.06
C ILE A 53 1.54 -6.43 16.78
N ASP A 54 2.34 -6.53 17.84
CA ASP A 54 2.50 -7.75 18.63
C ASP A 54 1.18 -8.16 19.31
N ARG A 55 0.41 -7.19 19.82
CA ARG A 55 -0.96 -7.40 20.34
C ARG A 55 -1.92 -7.92 19.26
N LEU A 56 -1.85 -7.38 18.05
CA LEU A 56 -2.65 -7.88 16.93
C LEU A 56 -2.22 -9.30 16.54
N ALA A 57 -0.94 -9.58 16.50
CA ALA A 57 -0.38 -10.92 16.25
C ALA A 57 -0.88 -11.94 17.27
N ALA A 58 -0.97 -11.56 18.56
CA ALA A 58 -1.52 -12.41 19.61
C ALA A 58 -3.03 -12.74 19.41
N ARG A 59 -3.75 -12.01 18.58
CA ARG A 59 -5.18 -12.24 18.25
C ARG A 59 -5.37 -13.03 16.94
N GLY A 60 -4.31 -13.26 16.17
CA GLY A 60 -4.40 -13.85 14.84
C GLY A 60 -3.33 -14.90 14.56
N VAL A 61 -3.16 -15.17 13.28
CA VAL A 61 -2.09 -15.99 12.72
C VAL A 61 -1.04 -15.09 12.10
N VAL A 62 0.21 -15.26 12.50
CA VAL A 62 1.39 -14.62 11.89
C VAL A 62 1.94 -15.55 10.82
N PHE A 63 2.12 -15.03 9.60
CA PHE A 63 2.71 -15.80 8.50
C PHE A 63 4.21 -15.53 8.43
N ASP A 64 5.04 -16.51 8.80
CA ASP A 64 6.50 -16.35 8.85
C ASP A 64 7.14 -16.23 7.48
N ARG A 65 6.48 -16.72 6.43
CA ARG A 65 6.96 -16.77 5.05
C ARG A 65 5.97 -16.15 4.08
N ALA A 66 5.65 -14.87 4.32
CA ALA A 66 4.80 -14.07 3.45
C ALA A 66 5.62 -13.19 2.51
N TYR A 67 5.19 -13.09 1.25
CA TYR A 67 5.94 -12.40 0.20
C TYR A 67 5.06 -11.48 -0.65
N CYS A 68 5.60 -10.33 -1.02
CA CYS A 68 5.02 -9.51 -2.09
C CYS A 68 5.37 -10.11 -3.46
N ASN A 69 4.55 -9.81 -4.47
CA ASN A 69 4.79 -10.30 -5.82
C ASN A 69 5.73 -9.40 -6.63
N GLN A 70 5.98 -8.20 -6.16
CA GLN A 70 7.04 -7.30 -6.63
C GLN A 70 7.37 -6.28 -5.53
N ALA A 71 8.65 -6.09 -5.25
CA ALA A 71 9.10 -5.15 -4.23
C ALA A 71 9.08 -3.69 -4.73
N VAL A 72 7.89 -3.20 -5.09
CA VAL A 72 7.58 -1.82 -5.52
C VAL A 72 6.14 -1.50 -5.16
N CYS A 73 5.88 -0.33 -4.60
CA CYS A 73 4.58 0.06 -4.05
C CYS A 73 3.41 -0.14 -5.02
N ALA A 74 3.43 0.45 -6.24
CA ALA A 74 2.29 0.38 -7.15
C ALA A 74 2.00 -1.05 -7.64
N PRO A 75 2.95 -1.85 -8.16
CA PRO A 75 2.71 -3.23 -8.55
C PRO A 75 2.20 -4.11 -7.40
N SER A 76 2.80 -3.99 -6.19
CA SER A 76 2.37 -4.76 -5.03
C SER A 76 0.94 -4.40 -4.60
N ARG A 77 0.60 -3.11 -4.56
CA ARG A 77 -0.74 -2.62 -4.22
C ARG A 77 -1.77 -2.94 -5.29
N ASN A 78 -1.38 -2.93 -6.58
CA ASN A 78 -2.22 -3.44 -7.67
C ASN A 78 -2.54 -4.94 -7.45
N THR A 79 -1.53 -5.74 -7.05
CA THR A 79 -1.72 -7.16 -6.73
C THR A 79 -2.71 -7.37 -5.58
N LEU A 80 -2.57 -6.62 -4.48
CA LEU A 80 -3.50 -6.63 -3.35
C LEU A 80 -4.93 -6.37 -3.80
N MET A 81 -5.12 -5.33 -4.61
CA MET A 81 -6.45 -4.84 -4.97
C MET A 81 -7.10 -5.66 -6.10
N THR A 82 -6.31 -6.25 -7.00
CA THR A 82 -6.85 -7.00 -8.16
C THR A 82 -6.81 -8.52 -7.96
N GLY A 83 -6.03 -9.04 -7.01
CA GLY A 83 -5.81 -10.48 -6.82
C GLY A 83 -5.02 -11.13 -7.95
N VAL A 84 -4.27 -10.33 -8.75
CA VAL A 84 -3.51 -10.76 -9.93
C VAL A 84 -2.07 -10.28 -9.84
N ARG A 85 -1.12 -11.14 -10.21
CA ARG A 85 0.32 -10.83 -10.14
C ARG A 85 0.74 -9.78 -11.16
N PRO A 86 1.79 -8.99 -10.88
CA PRO A 86 2.37 -8.03 -11.82
C PRO A 86 2.77 -8.67 -13.14
N SER A 87 3.28 -9.91 -13.12
CA SER A 87 3.65 -10.69 -14.32
C SER A 87 2.48 -10.97 -15.26
N THR A 88 1.27 -11.10 -14.73
CA THR A 88 0.03 -11.30 -15.50
C THR A 88 -0.56 -9.97 -15.98
N LEU A 89 -0.51 -8.92 -15.15
CA LEU A 89 -0.96 -7.58 -15.54
C LEU A 89 -0.01 -6.94 -16.58
N GLY A 90 1.29 -7.25 -16.52
CA GLY A 90 2.33 -6.57 -17.27
C GLY A 90 2.60 -5.16 -16.73
N ILE A 91 2.35 -4.88 -15.48
CA ILE A 91 2.54 -3.55 -14.88
C ILE A 91 3.60 -3.66 -13.79
N TYR A 92 4.77 -3.07 -14.04
CA TYR A 92 5.93 -3.16 -13.15
C TYR A 92 6.41 -1.81 -12.63
N ASP A 93 5.84 -0.71 -13.14
CA ASP A 93 6.20 0.68 -12.81
C ASP A 93 5.24 1.33 -11.81
N LEU A 94 5.59 2.54 -11.35
CA LEU A 94 4.80 3.33 -10.42
C LEU A 94 3.68 4.14 -11.09
N GLY A 95 3.81 4.44 -12.39
CA GLY A 95 2.96 5.43 -13.09
C GLY A 95 1.77 4.83 -13.82
N THR A 96 1.77 3.52 -14.06
CA THR A 96 0.70 2.86 -14.82
C THR A 96 -0.43 2.44 -13.88
N HIS A 97 -1.58 3.09 -14.01
CA HIS A 97 -2.79 2.68 -13.30
C HIS A 97 -3.34 1.38 -13.90
N PHE A 98 -3.72 0.40 -13.06
CA PHE A 98 -4.17 -0.92 -13.51
C PHE A 98 -5.39 -0.86 -14.44
N ARG A 99 -6.29 0.13 -14.28
CA ARG A 99 -7.45 0.30 -15.17
C ARG A 99 -7.08 0.77 -16.58
N LYS A 100 -5.84 1.20 -16.84
CA LYS A 100 -5.39 1.43 -18.22
C LYS A 100 -5.21 0.10 -18.96
N ALA A 101 -4.72 -0.92 -18.26
CA ALA A 101 -4.52 -2.27 -18.81
C ALA A 101 -5.82 -3.10 -18.77
N VAL A 102 -6.62 -2.95 -17.70
CA VAL A 102 -7.87 -3.70 -17.48
C VAL A 102 -8.93 -2.73 -16.95
N PRO A 103 -9.65 -1.98 -17.83
CA PRO A 103 -10.61 -0.96 -17.43
C PRO A 103 -11.72 -1.48 -16.50
N ASP A 104 -12.21 -2.69 -16.76
CA ASP A 104 -13.34 -3.31 -16.06
C ASP A 104 -12.89 -4.22 -14.89
N ALA A 105 -11.65 -4.07 -14.42
CA ALA A 105 -11.16 -4.80 -13.26
C ALA A 105 -12.05 -4.53 -12.04
N ILE A 106 -12.43 -5.60 -11.33
CA ILE A 106 -13.13 -5.49 -10.05
C ILE A 106 -12.09 -5.63 -8.94
N THR A 107 -11.89 -4.56 -8.17
CA THR A 107 -10.97 -4.58 -7.03
C THR A 107 -11.58 -5.28 -5.83
N LEU A 108 -10.74 -5.72 -4.89
CA LEU A 108 -11.16 -6.33 -3.62
C LEU A 108 -12.25 -5.49 -2.94
N THR A 109 -11.98 -4.23 -2.70
CA THR A 109 -12.93 -3.34 -2.01
C THR A 109 -14.15 -3.01 -2.87
N GLN A 110 -14.00 -2.88 -4.20
CA GLN A 110 -15.12 -2.72 -5.12
C GLN A 110 -16.06 -3.94 -5.06
N HIS A 111 -15.52 -5.15 -4.99
CA HIS A 111 -16.33 -6.36 -4.87
C HIS A 111 -17.12 -6.38 -3.56
N PHE A 112 -16.46 -6.11 -2.42
CA PHE A 112 -17.17 -5.98 -1.13
C PHE A 112 -18.28 -4.92 -1.19
N LYS A 113 -18.02 -3.75 -1.80
CA LYS A 113 -19.04 -2.73 -2.02
C LYS A 113 -20.24 -3.25 -2.81
N GLN A 114 -20.00 -3.99 -3.89
CA GLN A 114 -21.07 -4.62 -4.69
C GLN A 114 -21.87 -5.65 -3.90
N GLN A 115 -21.27 -6.27 -2.88
CA GLN A 115 -21.91 -7.25 -1.99
C GLN A 115 -22.55 -6.63 -0.75
N GLY A 116 -22.59 -5.27 -0.66
CA GLY A 116 -23.32 -4.55 0.38
C GLY A 116 -22.51 -4.12 1.60
N TRP A 117 -21.17 -4.16 1.52
CA TRP A 117 -20.32 -3.52 2.53
C TRP A 117 -20.18 -2.02 2.24
N LYS A 118 -20.13 -1.22 3.29
CA LYS A 118 -19.68 0.17 3.18
C LYS A 118 -18.16 0.18 3.13
N THR A 119 -17.58 0.47 1.95
CA THR A 119 -16.13 0.47 1.75
C THR A 119 -15.56 1.87 1.86
N GLU A 120 -14.60 2.05 2.74
CA GLU A 120 -13.93 3.32 2.98
C GLU A 120 -12.41 3.14 2.96
N GLY A 121 -11.72 3.97 2.19
CA GLY A 121 -10.27 3.96 2.08
C GLY A 121 -9.67 5.27 2.59
N MET A 122 -8.51 5.16 3.24
CA MET A 122 -7.75 6.31 3.70
C MET A 122 -6.26 6.03 3.71
N GLY A 123 -5.46 7.08 3.51
CA GLY A 123 -4.00 6.97 3.47
C GLY A 123 -3.50 6.27 2.21
N LYS A 124 -2.45 5.48 2.31
CA LYS A 124 -1.80 4.83 1.16
C LYS A 124 -2.32 3.41 0.93
N ILE A 125 -3.44 3.27 0.23
CA ILE A 125 -3.98 1.96 -0.19
C ILE A 125 -3.51 1.63 -1.60
N LEU A 126 -3.79 2.47 -2.58
CA LEU A 126 -3.14 2.45 -3.90
C LEU A 126 -1.94 3.41 -3.91
N HIS A 127 -1.10 3.29 -4.92
CA HIS A 127 -0.03 4.25 -5.12
C HIS A 127 -0.56 5.46 -5.90
N VAL A 128 -0.48 6.64 -5.29
CA VAL A 128 -0.79 7.93 -5.93
C VAL A 128 0.50 8.69 -6.17
N GLY A 129 0.66 9.29 -7.33
CA GLY A 129 1.88 9.94 -7.77
C GLY A 129 2.45 9.31 -9.04
N HIS A 130 3.51 9.88 -9.61
CA HIS A 130 4.13 9.43 -10.86
C HIS A 130 3.16 9.36 -12.04
N GLY A 131 2.05 10.10 -12.04
CA GLY A 131 0.99 9.98 -13.03
C GLY A 131 -0.10 8.96 -12.68
N ASN A 132 0.06 8.22 -11.59
CA ASN A 132 -0.94 7.31 -11.06
C ASN A 132 -1.92 8.02 -10.11
N ARG A 133 -3.08 7.42 -9.86
CA ARG A 133 -4.17 8.02 -9.11
C ARG A 133 -4.92 6.99 -8.27
N GLU A 134 -5.80 7.48 -7.40
CA GLU A 134 -6.72 6.66 -6.62
C GLU A 134 -7.85 6.09 -7.50
N ASP A 135 -8.45 4.99 -7.06
CA ASP A 135 -9.55 4.31 -7.74
C ASP A 135 -10.90 4.58 -7.06
N ALA A 136 -11.64 5.58 -7.54
CA ALA A 136 -12.93 5.96 -6.97
C ALA A 136 -13.99 4.84 -6.99
N ALA A 137 -13.88 3.87 -7.92
CA ALA A 137 -14.84 2.76 -8.00
C ALA A 137 -14.73 1.82 -6.80
N SER A 138 -13.57 1.76 -6.18
CA SER A 138 -13.26 0.92 -5.01
C SER A 138 -13.99 1.35 -3.73
N TRP A 139 -14.50 2.58 -3.64
CA TRP A 139 -14.95 3.18 -2.38
C TRP A 139 -16.43 3.59 -2.41
N SER A 140 -17.09 3.50 -1.27
CA SER A 140 -18.46 3.99 -1.07
C SER A 140 -18.52 5.51 -0.85
N VAL A 141 -17.44 6.07 -0.33
CA VAL A 141 -17.24 7.52 -0.12
C VAL A 141 -15.88 7.92 -0.71
N PRO A 142 -15.64 9.21 -1.00
CA PRO A 142 -14.33 9.65 -1.48
C PRO A 142 -13.21 9.18 -0.56
N HIS A 143 -12.15 8.62 -1.16
CA HIS A 143 -10.96 8.21 -0.44
C HIS A 143 -10.34 9.41 0.29
N TRP A 144 -9.98 9.22 1.56
CA TRP A 144 -9.25 10.22 2.33
C TRP A 144 -7.75 10.11 2.01
N PRO A 145 -7.14 11.10 1.35
CA PRO A 145 -5.79 10.96 0.84
C PRO A 145 -4.78 10.85 1.98
N ALA A 146 -3.70 10.10 1.74
CA ALA A 146 -2.53 10.21 2.58
C ALA A 146 -2.11 11.69 2.61
N LYS A 147 -2.02 12.26 3.81
CA LYS A 147 -1.48 13.61 3.93
C LYS A 147 -0.04 13.57 3.47
N SER A 148 0.34 14.55 2.68
CA SER A 148 1.71 14.69 2.21
C SER A 148 2.69 14.63 3.37
N ILE A 149 3.88 14.11 3.11
CA ILE A 149 4.94 13.98 4.07
C ILE A 149 5.40 15.39 4.45
N HIS A 150 4.88 15.90 5.55
CA HIS A 150 5.26 17.20 6.07
C HIS A 150 6.45 17.03 7.01
N TYR A 151 7.47 17.82 6.80
CA TYR A 151 8.46 18.05 7.82
C TYR A 151 7.92 19.05 8.83
N ALA A 152 8.07 18.75 10.11
CA ALA A 152 7.72 19.67 11.18
C ALA A 152 8.73 20.81 11.27
N LEU A 153 10.02 20.49 11.06
CA LEU A 153 11.12 21.45 11.17
C LEU A 153 11.40 22.14 9.82
N PRO A 154 11.52 23.48 9.80
CA PRO A 154 11.85 24.23 8.59
C PRO A 154 13.16 23.78 7.92
N GLU A 155 14.19 23.47 8.70
CA GLU A 155 15.51 23.04 8.23
C GLU A 155 15.49 21.68 7.54
N SER A 156 14.50 20.85 7.81
CA SER A 156 14.32 19.56 7.14
C SER A 156 13.72 19.71 5.74
N ARG A 157 13.10 20.85 5.47
CA ARG A 157 12.45 21.13 4.18
C ARG A 157 13.47 21.55 3.15
N ALA A 158 13.20 21.25 1.90
CA ALA A 158 13.96 21.84 0.81
C ALA A 158 13.65 23.33 0.66
N ALA A 159 14.61 24.09 0.10
CA ALA A 159 14.50 25.54 -0.08
C ALA A 159 13.24 25.98 -0.87
N SER A 160 12.66 25.13 -1.71
CA SER A 160 11.43 25.40 -2.45
C SER A 160 10.14 24.99 -1.69
N GLY A 161 10.25 24.51 -0.46
CA GLY A 161 9.11 24.13 0.38
C GLY A 161 8.45 22.78 0.08
N LEU A 162 8.70 22.16 -1.09
CA LEU A 162 8.18 20.83 -1.41
C LEU A 162 9.28 19.77 -1.22
N THR A 163 8.91 18.63 -0.67
CA THR A 163 9.75 17.43 -0.73
C THR A 163 9.61 16.75 -2.10
N ARG A 164 10.53 15.83 -2.42
CA ARG A 164 10.39 14.98 -3.58
C ARG A 164 9.07 14.22 -3.55
N GLU A 165 8.68 13.65 -2.42
CA GLU A 165 7.46 12.89 -2.27
C GLU A 165 6.21 13.76 -2.43
N GLU A 166 6.18 14.96 -1.86
CA GLU A 166 5.08 15.91 -2.05
C GLU A 166 4.89 16.28 -3.53
N ALA A 167 5.99 16.48 -4.25
CA ALA A 167 5.92 16.78 -5.67
C ALA A 167 5.43 15.56 -6.49
N LEU A 168 5.83 14.33 -6.13
CA LEU A 168 5.34 13.11 -6.75
C LEU A 168 3.85 12.86 -6.44
N PHE A 169 3.40 13.07 -5.22
CA PHE A 169 1.98 13.01 -4.86
C PHE A 169 1.14 14.01 -5.66
N ASN A 170 1.68 15.18 -5.95
CA ASN A 170 1.04 16.19 -6.79
C ASN A 170 1.21 15.93 -8.29
N ASN A 171 1.74 14.79 -8.71
CA ASN A 171 2.00 14.41 -10.10
C ASN A 171 2.89 15.41 -10.86
N LYS A 172 3.81 16.07 -10.15
CA LYS A 172 4.80 16.96 -10.75
C LYS A 172 6.02 16.15 -11.21
N SER A 173 6.77 16.67 -12.18
CA SER A 173 8.00 16.04 -12.65
C SER A 173 9.00 15.82 -11.51
N ALA A 174 9.64 14.65 -11.49
CA ALA A 174 10.71 14.34 -10.56
C ALA A 174 12.01 15.10 -10.86
N GLN A 175 12.15 15.66 -12.04
CA GLN A 175 13.36 16.36 -12.48
C GLN A 175 13.50 17.72 -11.79
N GLY A 176 14.62 17.91 -11.11
CA GLY A 176 14.88 19.16 -10.38
C GLY A 176 14.05 19.35 -9.10
N LEU A 177 13.45 18.28 -8.56
CA LEU A 177 12.72 18.36 -7.31
C LEU A 177 13.64 18.71 -6.15
N PRO A 178 13.20 19.58 -5.23
CA PRO A 178 13.91 19.87 -4.00
C PRO A 178 14.01 18.62 -3.14
N ARG A 179 15.18 18.42 -2.55
CA ARG A 179 15.46 17.34 -1.61
C ARG A 179 15.25 17.85 -0.19
N GLY A 180 14.35 17.24 0.56
CA GLY A 180 14.30 17.38 2.01
C GLY A 180 15.23 16.39 2.70
N ALA A 181 15.31 16.47 4.04
CA ALA A 181 16.11 15.56 4.84
C ALA A 181 15.58 14.10 4.73
N ALA A 182 16.49 13.11 4.80
CA ALA A 182 16.09 11.68 4.77
C ALA A 182 15.41 11.20 6.06
N PHE A 183 15.53 11.97 7.13
CA PHE A 183 14.96 11.69 8.45
C PHE A 183 14.73 12.97 9.22
N GLU A 184 13.81 12.91 10.19
CA GLU A 184 13.54 14.04 11.10
C GLU A 184 13.10 13.52 12.47
N SER A 185 13.64 14.15 13.53
CA SER A 185 13.30 13.92 14.93
C SER A 185 12.84 15.23 15.55
N ALA A 186 11.55 15.54 15.51
CA ALA A 186 11.01 16.80 16.02
C ALA A 186 10.23 16.59 17.33
N GLY A 187 10.33 17.54 18.26
CA GLY A 187 9.57 17.56 19.52
C GLY A 187 8.12 18.01 19.30
N VAL A 188 7.33 17.24 18.56
CA VAL A 188 5.98 17.57 18.14
C VAL A 188 4.98 16.47 18.51
N PRO A 189 3.66 16.77 18.57
CA PRO A 189 2.64 15.75 18.76
C PRO A 189 2.54 14.79 17.56
N ASP A 190 1.96 13.60 17.77
CA ASP A 190 1.79 12.58 16.72
C ASP A 190 1.08 13.11 15.48
N THR A 191 0.10 13.99 15.67
CA THR A 191 -0.72 14.58 14.59
C THR A 191 0.00 15.64 13.76
N ALA A 192 1.23 16.01 14.13
CA ALA A 192 2.06 16.84 13.28
C ALA A 192 2.44 16.14 11.96
N TYR A 193 2.41 14.81 11.93
CA TYR A 193 2.69 14.00 10.74
C TYR A 193 1.45 13.26 10.25
N GLY A 194 1.48 12.84 8.99
CA GLY A 194 0.33 12.27 8.28
C GLY A 194 -0.29 11.04 8.93
N ASP A 195 0.51 10.13 9.47
CA ASP A 195 0.01 8.88 10.07
C ASP A 195 -0.75 9.12 11.38
N GLY A 196 -0.39 10.16 12.15
CA GLY A 196 -1.16 10.57 13.32
C GLY A 196 -2.54 11.11 12.94
N GLN A 197 -2.61 11.93 11.89
CA GLN A 197 -3.87 12.44 11.34
C GLN A 197 -4.72 11.32 10.72
N LEU A 198 -4.06 10.33 10.10
CA LEU A 198 -4.71 9.15 9.54
C LEU A 198 -5.39 8.32 10.63
N ALA A 199 -4.72 8.13 11.77
CA ALA A 199 -5.30 7.41 12.91
C ALA A 199 -6.54 8.13 13.47
N GLU A 200 -6.52 9.46 13.60
CA GLU A 200 -7.70 10.24 14.01
C GLU A 200 -8.86 10.09 13.02
N GLU A 201 -8.59 10.13 11.72
CA GLU A 201 -9.62 9.92 10.71
C GLU A 201 -10.18 8.49 10.76
N ALA A 202 -9.33 7.47 10.95
CA ALA A 202 -9.77 6.08 11.11
C ALA A 202 -10.69 5.91 12.32
N ILE A 203 -10.32 6.49 13.46
CA ILE A 203 -11.13 6.51 14.68
C ILE A 203 -12.50 7.17 14.41
N ARG A 204 -12.51 8.35 13.78
CA ARG A 204 -13.74 9.05 13.42
C ARG A 204 -14.67 8.19 12.55
N ARG A 205 -14.11 7.44 11.60
CA ARG A 205 -14.90 6.55 10.72
C ARG A 205 -15.41 5.32 11.47
N LEU A 206 -14.61 4.73 12.34
CA LEU A 206 -15.07 3.64 13.21
C LEU A 206 -16.24 4.09 14.10
N GLN A 207 -16.15 5.27 14.69
CA GLN A 207 -17.25 5.84 15.48
C GLN A 207 -18.53 6.03 14.66
N ALA A 208 -18.39 6.45 13.41
CA ALA A 208 -19.53 6.67 12.52
C ALA A 208 -20.26 5.37 12.13
N THR A 209 -19.65 4.19 12.28
CA THR A 209 -20.32 2.90 12.01
C THR A 209 -21.49 2.64 12.96
N ARG A 210 -21.50 3.27 14.15
CA ARG A 210 -22.60 3.17 15.12
C ARG A 210 -23.93 3.73 14.61
N THR A 211 -23.89 4.58 13.58
CA THR A 211 -25.13 5.15 13.01
C THR A 211 -25.83 4.18 12.05
N THR A 212 -25.13 3.15 11.58
CA THR A 212 -25.65 2.12 10.67
C THR A 212 -25.09 0.75 11.07
N PRO A 213 -25.38 0.24 12.28
CA PRO A 213 -24.76 -0.97 12.82
C PRO A 213 -25.10 -2.24 12.02
N GLU A 214 -26.16 -2.20 11.24
CA GLU A 214 -26.61 -3.32 10.37
C GLU A 214 -25.81 -3.40 9.05
N VAL A 215 -25.07 -2.35 8.70
CA VAL A 215 -24.26 -2.31 7.47
C VAL A 215 -22.83 -2.69 7.80
N PRO A 216 -22.33 -3.83 7.32
CA PRO A 216 -20.94 -4.21 7.55
C PRO A 216 -20.00 -3.22 6.86
N PHE A 217 -18.88 -2.90 7.49
CA PHE A 217 -17.87 -2.04 6.90
C PHE A 217 -16.67 -2.82 6.37
N PHE A 218 -16.04 -2.28 5.34
CA PHE A 218 -14.68 -2.58 4.92
C PHE A 218 -13.86 -1.30 5.03
N LEU A 219 -13.07 -1.17 6.08
CA LEU A 219 -12.23 -0.01 6.33
C LEU A 219 -10.79 -0.33 5.99
N ALA A 220 -10.24 0.37 4.99
CA ALA A 220 -8.83 0.24 4.60
C ALA A 220 -8.03 1.44 5.10
N VAL A 221 -7.03 1.19 5.94
CA VAL A 221 -6.17 2.19 6.58
C VAL A 221 -4.74 1.99 6.11
N GLY A 222 -4.20 2.95 5.35
CA GLY A 222 -2.89 2.87 4.73
C GLY A 222 -1.86 3.79 5.37
N PHE A 223 -1.05 3.29 6.29
CA PHE A 223 0.05 4.03 6.91
C PHE A 223 1.20 4.21 5.93
N VAL A 224 1.83 5.39 5.96
CA VAL A 224 2.98 5.73 5.12
C VAL A 224 4.29 5.36 5.80
N ARG A 225 4.41 5.52 7.13
CA ARG A 225 5.63 5.11 7.82
C ARG A 225 5.71 3.59 7.90
N PRO A 226 6.93 3.00 7.75
CA PRO A 226 8.25 3.62 7.72
C PRO A 226 8.79 4.06 6.35
N HIS A 227 8.00 4.28 5.31
CA HIS A 227 8.51 4.85 4.05
C HIS A 227 9.29 6.15 4.29
N LEU A 228 10.37 6.36 3.52
CA LEU A 228 11.17 7.59 3.54
C LEU A 228 10.30 8.85 3.33
N PRO A 229 10.70 10.00 3.91
CA PRO A 229 11.76 10.19 4.91
C PRO A 229 11.36 9.58 6.26
N PHE A 230 12.34 9.14 7.08
CA PHE A 230 12.05 8.54 8.38
C PHE A 230 11.68 9.62 9.41
N ASN A 231 10.51 10.21 9.23
CA ASN A 231 10.00 11.27 10.11
C ASN A 231 9.15 10.66 11.21
N ALA A 232 9.50 10.93 12.45
CA ALA A 232 8.73 10.56 13.63
C ALA A 232 8.91 11.60 14.72
N PRO A 233 7.91 11.82 15.60
CA PRO A 233 8.09 12.62 16.79
C PRO A 233 9.27 12.11 17.63
N LYS A 234 10.04 13.06 18.23
CA LYS A 234 11.27 12.78 18.98
C LYS A 234 11.10 11.66 20.03
N LYS A 235 9.97 11.55 20.68
CA LYS A 235 9.69 10.52 21.69
C LYS A 235 9.85 9.08 21.17
N TYR A 236 9.69 8.82 19.86
CA TYR A 236 9.91 7.50 19.26
C TYR A 236 11.38 7.27 18.91
N TRP A 237 12.13 8.32 18.60
CA TRP A 237 13.58 8.26 18.48
C TRP A 237 14.23 7.96 19.82
N ASP A 238 13.75 8.59 20.89
CA ASP A 238 14.26 8.42 22.26
C ASP A 238 14.04 7.01 22.84
N LEU A 239 13.26 6.16 22.17
CA LEU A 239 13.10 4.75 22.53
C LEU A 239 14.37 3.91 22.30
N TYR A 240 15.34 4.44 21.56
CA TYR A 240 16.48 3.70 21.07
C TYR A 240 17.81 4.45 21.31
N ASP A 241 18.84 3.70 21.63
CA ASP A 241 20.21 4.21 21.58
C ASP A 241 20.78 3.96 20.16
N ARG A 242 21.08 5.04 19.44
CA ARG A 242 21.67 4.98 18.10
C ARG A 242 22.97 4.20 18.05
N ALA A 243 23.81 4.34 19.08
CA ALA A 243 25.12 3.69 19.15
C ALA A 243 25.02 2.16 19.30
N ALA A 244 23.91 1.68 19.84
CA ALA A 244 23.67 0.25 20.04
C ALA A 244 23.23 -0.50 18.78
N PHE A 245 22.86 0.19 17.69
CA PHE A 245 22.44 -0.49 16.47
C PHE A 245 23.62 -1.17 15.77
N PRO A 246 23.58 -2.51 15.56
CA PRO A 246 24.56 -3.18 14.73
C PRO A 246 24.41 -2.74 13.27
N LEU A 247 25.51 -2.70 12.55
CA LEU A 247 25.47 -2.62 11.09
C LEU A 247 25.16 -4.01 10.52
N PRO A 248 24.59 -4.11 9.30
CA PRO A 248 24.32 -5.37 8.66
C PRO A 248 25.57 -6.25 8.56
N GLU A 249 25.41 -7.54 8.81
CA GLU A 249 26.48 -8.51 8.76
C GLU A 249 27.08 -8.64 7.36
N ARG A 250 26.21 -8.71 6.35
CA ARG A 250 26.62 -8.74 4.94
C ARG A 250 26.44 -7.35 4.31
N ARG A 251 27.55 -6.71 3.97
CA ARG A 251 27.60 -5.35 3.39
C ARG A 251 28.19 -5.31 1.98
N THR A 252 28.20 -6.45 1.27
CA THR A 252 28.58 -6.55 -0.15
C THR A 252 27.50 -7.29 -0.90
N PRO A 253 27.28 -7.00 -2.20
CA PRO A 253 26.38 -7.79 -3.02
C PRO A 253 26.67 -9.28 -2.98
N PRO A 254 25.73 -10.16 -3.33
CA PRO A 254 25.99 -11.60 -3.38
C PRO A 254 27.10 -11.94 -4.39
N ASP A 255 28.03 -12.81 -3.98
CA ASP A 255 29.11 -13.25 -4.84
C ASP A 255 28.53 -14.03 -6.04
N GLY A 256 28.93 -13.68 -7.25
CA GLY A 256 28.45 -14.32 -8.48
C GLY A 256 27.04 -13.92 -8.93
N ALA A 257 26.41 -12.96 -8.30
CA ALA A 257 25.18 -12.38 -8.82
C ALA A 257 25.43 -11.56 -10.10
N PRO A 258 24.48 -11.51 -11.05
CA PRO A 258 24.57 -10.58 -12.18
C PRO A 258 24.70 -9.14 -11.66
N SER A 259 25.60 -8.36 -12.24
CA SER A 259 25.93 -7.01 -11.76
C SER A 259 24.75 -6.04 -11.73
N TYR A 260 23.70 -6.31 -12.48
CA TYR A 260 22.47 -5.52 -12.54
C TYR A 260 21.40 -5.98 -11.53
N ALA A 261 21.52 -7.17 -10.91
CA ALA A 261 20.54 -7.70 -9.98
C ALA A 261 20.43 -6.87 -8.68
N PRO A 262 21.55 -6.44 -8.05
CA PRO A 262 21.53 -5.51 -6.93
C PRO A 262 21.03 -4.12 -7.33
N GLN A 263 20.86 -3.25 -6.33
CA GLN A 263 20.49 -1.84 -6.53
C GLN A 263 21.34 -0.91 -5.66
N SER A 264 21.41 0.36 -6.02
CA SER A 264 22.30 1.35 -5.38
C SER A 264 21.61 2.26 -4.34
N GLY A 265 20.36 1.99 -3.96
CA GLY A 265 19.60 2.83 -3.03
C GLY A 265 19.13 4.16 -3.66
N GLY A 266 18.79 4.14 -4.95
CA GLY A 266 18.50 5.35 -5.72
C GLY A 266 17.37 6.23 -5.14
N GLU A 267 16.39 5.66 -4.44
CA GLU A 267 15.36 6.42 -3.74
C GLU A 267 15.92 7.21 -2.55
N LEU A 268 16.70 6.55 -1.68
CA LEU A 268 17.36 7.21 -0.55
C LEU A 268 18.29 8.34 -1.02
N ARG A 269 19.00 8.11 -2.14
CA ARG A 269 19.95 9.09 -2.69
C ARG A 269 19.30 10.35 -3.28
N GLN A 270 17.97 10.41 -3.29
CA GLN A 270 17.23 11.62 -3.66
C GLN A 270 17.08 12.62 -2.48
N TYR A 271 17.45 12.23 -1.25
CA TYR A 271 17.31 13.06 -0.06
C TYR A 271 18.59 13.86 0.25
N ALA A 272 18.41 15.02 0.88
CA ALA A 272 19.52 15.87 1.30
C ALA A 272 20.39 15.17 2.35
N GLY A 273 21.69 15.42 2.31
CA GLY A 273 22.66 14.85 3.25
C GLY A 273 23.03 13.39 2.95
N ILE A 274 22.48 12.77 1.90
CA ILE A 274 22.82 11.41 1.48
C ILE A 274 23.84 11.48 0.33
N PRO A 275 24.99 10.77 0.41
CA PRO A 275 25.95 10.69 -0.69
C PRO A 275 25.30 10.18 -1.98
N GLU A 276 25.60 10.80 -3.10
CA GLU A 276 25.02 10.41 -4.41
C GLU A 276 25.49 9.03 -4.89
N LYS A 277 26.70 8.64 -4.51
CA LYS A 277 27.35 7.39 -4.91
C LYS A 277 28.21 6.82 -3.79
N GLY A 278 28.60 5.57 -3.92
CA GLY A 278 29.49 4.89 -2.99
C GLY A 278 28.79 4.42 -1.71
N ASP A 279 29.56 3.86 -0.79
CA ASP A 279 29.05 3.38 0.48
C ASP A 279 28.66 4.53 1.39
N LEU A 280 27.63 4.34 2.18
CA LEU A 280 27.25 5.32 3.21
C LEU A 280 28.20 5.22 4.41
N PRO A 281 28.63 6.36 5.00
CA PRO A 281 29.37 6.35 6.26
C PRO A 281 28.63 5.57 7.35
N GLU A 282 29.35 4.82 8.19
CA GLU A 282 28.73 3.97 9.21
C GLU A 282 27.82 4.74 10.17
N ASP A 283 28.20 5.95 10.55
CA ASP A 283 27.38 6.80 11.42
C ASP A 283 26.05 7.16 10.76
N LEU A 284 26.07 7.47 9.46
CA LEU A 284 24.85 7.73 8.69
C LEU A 284 24.00 6.46 8.56
N GLN A 285 24.62 5.28 8.34
CA GLN A 285 23.89 4.02 8.31
C GLN A 285 23.16 3.77 9.65
N ARG A 286 23.85 3.95 10.80
CA ARG A 286 23.22 3.84 12.13
C ARG A 286 22.08 4.83 12.32
N THR A 287 22.23 6.05 11.83
CA THR A 287 21.18 7.08 11.90
C THR A 287 19.96 6.69 11.06
N LEU A 288 20.15 6.13 9.87
CA LEU A 288 19.07 5.66 9.01
C LEU A 288 18.36 4.44 9.61
N ILE A 289 19.11 3.49 10.19
CA ILE A 289 18.55 2.34 10.91
C ILE A 289 17.73 2.82 12.11
N HIS A 290 18.26 3.76 12.89
CA HIS A 290 17.54 4.38 14.01
C HIS A 290 16.25 5.06 13.54
N GLY A 291 16.32 5.85 12.46
CA GLY A 291 15.15 6.52 11.88
C GLY A 291 14.08 5.56 11.41
N TYR A 292 14.48 4.43 10.80
CA TYR A 292 13.54 3.38 10.41
C TYR A 292 12.81 2.80 11.64
N HIS A 293 13.55 2.46 12.71
CA HIS A 293 12.97 1.94 13.95
C HIS A 293 12.02 2.94 14.62
N ALA A 294 12.41 4.22 14.68
CA ALA A 294 11.57 5.29 15.22
C ALA A 294 10.28 5.45 14.40
N ALA A 295 10.38 5.38 13.07
CA ALA A 295 9.24 5.48 12.18
C ALA A 295 8.28 4.29 12.31
N VAL A 296 8.81 3.05 12.48
CA VAL A 296 7.98 1.86 12.76
C VAL A 296 7.27 2.02 14.10
N SER A 297 7.97 2.41 15.17
CA SER A 297 7.34 2.58 16.49
C SER A 297 6.30 3.71 16.51
N TYR A 298 6.51 4.76 15.74
CA TYR A 298 5.52 5.81 15.56
C TYR A 298 4.27 5.26 14.88
N MET A 299 4.42 4.55 13.76
CA MET A 299 3.30 3.94 13.04
C MET A 299 2.57 2.91 13.92
N ASP A 300 3.30 2.05 14.63
CA ASP A 300 2.72 1.08 15.56
C ASP A 300 1.86 1.74 16.64
N ALA A 301 2.30 2.87 17.20
CA ALA A 301 1.52 3.61 18.18
C ALA A 301 0.24 4.22 17.57
N GLN A 302 0.28 4.64 16.28
CA GLN A 302 -0.93 5.13 15.61
C GLN A 302 -1.90 3.98 15.31
N LEU A 303 -1.40 2.83 14.89
CA LEU A 303 -2.20 1.61 14.75
C LEU A 303 -2.85 1.22 16.08
N GLY A 304 -2.10 1.34 17.20
CA GLY A 304 -2.62 1.07 18.54
C GLY A 304 -3.90 1.84 18.85
N LYS A 305 -3.93 3.13 18.53
CA LYS A 305 -5.12 3.99 18.73
C LYS A 305 -6.35 3.49 17.94
N VAL A 306 -6.13 3.00 16.72
CA VAL A 306 -7.20 2.45 15.87
C VAL A 306 -7.74 1.14 16.45
N LEU A 307 -6.84 0.25 16.92
CA LEU A 307 -7.22 -1.01 17.56
C LEU A 307 -7.95 -0.77 18.90
N ASP A 308 -7.49 0.20 19.70
CA ASP A 308 -8.14 0.58 20.95
C ASP A 308 -9.57 1.09 20.71
N GLU A 309 -9.78 1.86 19.65
CA GLU A 309 -11.11 2.33 19.31
C GLU A 309 -12.02 1.19 18.83
N LEU A 310 -11.49 0.23 18.05
CA LEU A 310 -12.23 -0.96 17.65
C LEU A 310 -12.67 -1.78 18.89
N ASP A 311 -11.76 -1.96 19.86
CA ASP A 311 -12.03 -2.63 21.14
C ASP A 311 -13.08 -1.85 21.95
N ARG A 312 -12.96 -0.51 22.07
CA ARG A 312 -13.88 0.36 22.80
C ARG A 312 -15.31 0.31 22.23
N LEU A 313 -15.43 0.12 20.92
CA LEU A 313 -16.71 0.01 20.24
C LEU A 313 -17.30 -1.40 20.30
N ALA A 314 -16.60 -2.37 20.92
CA ALA A 314 -16.95 -3.80 20.95
C ALA A 314 -17.13 -4.44 19.57
N LEU A 315 -16.33 -3.99 18.59
CA LEU A 315 -16.40 -4.46 17.20
C LEU A 315 -15.36 -5.56 16.89
N THR A 316 -14.39 -5.78 17.76
CA THR A 316 -13.25 -6.68 17.51
C THR A 316 -13.68 -8.10 17.17
N GLU A 317 -14.63 -8.67 17.92
CA GLU A 317 -15.12 -10.05 17.72
C GLU A 317 -15.97 -10.22 16.45
N GLN A 318 -16.32 -9.12 15.79
CA GLN A 318 -17.09 -9.12 14.54
C GLN A 318 -16.27 -8.62 13.35
N THR A 319 -14.96 -8.41 13.55
CA THR A 319 -14.08 -7.78 12.54
C THR A 319 -12.93 -8.69 12.18
N ILE A 320 -12.78 -8.98 10.89
CA ILE A 320 -11.56 -9.55 10.32
C ILE A 320 -10.53 -8.43 10.26
N ILE A 321 -9.39 -8.61 10.92
CA ILE A 321 -8.31 -7.62 10.91
C ILE A 321 -7.14 -8.21 10.13
N VAL A 322 -6.67 -7.47 9.13
CA VAL A 322 -5.49 -7.83 8.34
C VAL A 322 -4.43 -6.76 8.51
N LEU A 323 -3.21 -7.15 8.83
CA LEU A 323 -2.02 -6.31 8.69
C LEU A 323 -1.18 -6.85 7.55
N TRP A 324 -0.84 -6.00 6.59
CA TRP A 324 -0.09 -6.32 5.40
C TRP A 324 0.94 -5.23 5.09
N GLY A 325 2.23 -5.62 5.01
CA GLY A 325 3.27 -4.78 4.43
C GLY A 325 3.28 -4.93 2.91
N ASP A 326 3.43 -3.83 2.17
CA ASP A 326 3.38 -3.90 0.71
C ASP A 326 4.62 -4.53 0.09
N HIS A 327 5.78 -4.34 0.69
CA HIS A 327 7.05 -5.03 0.44
C HIS A 327 8.00 -4.83 1.62
N GLY A 328 9.11 -5.53 1.61
CA GLY A 328 10.17 -5.37 2.60
C GLY A 328 11.09 -4.19 2.30
N TRP A 329 12.25 -4.15 2.95
CA TRP A 329 13.19 -3.04 2.89
C TRP A 329 14.62 -3.47 3.19
N HIS A 330 15.59 -3.00 2.42
CA HIS A 330 17.02 -3.10 2.73
C HIS A 330 17.43 -1.98 3.69
N LEU A 331 18.12 -2.33 4.76
CA LEU A 331 18.68 -1.41 5.75
C LEU A 331 20.22 -1.47 5.77
N GLY A 332 20.86 -1.44 4.60
CA GLY A 332 22.30 -1.61 4.44
C GLY A 332 22.72 -3.04 4.13
N ASP A 333 21.81 -4.00 4.19
CA ASP A 333 22.04 -5.39 3.77
C ASP A 333 22.57 -5.39 2.33
N HIS A 334 23.68 -6.09 2.07
CA HIS A 334 24.37 -6.14 0.77
C HIS A 334 24.81 -4.76 0.24
N SER A 335 25.07 -3.77 1.11
CA SER A 335 25.24 -2.34 0.76
C SER A 335 24.02 -1.72 0.06
N MET A 336 22.85 -2.34 0.16
CA MET A 336 21.61 -1.87 -0.45
C MET A 336 20.74 -1.13 0.55
N TRP A 337 19.98 -0.17 0.06
CA TRP A 337 18.98 0.60 0.80
C TRP A 337 17.69 0.65 -0.02
N CYS A 338 16.56 0.83 0.63
CA CYS A 338 15.24 0.78 0.01
C CYS A 338 14.80 -0.65 -0.37
N LYS A 339 14.00 -0.78 -1.41
CA LYS A 339 13.42 -2.03 -1.93
C LYS A 339 14.08 -2.41 -3.28
N HIS A 340 13.32 -2.59 -4.29
CA HIS A 340 13.73 -2.65 -5.71
C HIS A 340 14.61 -3.84 -6.08
N THR A 341 14.43 -5.01 -5.47
CA THR A 341 15.15 -6.25 -5.79
C THR A 341 14.25 -7.47 -5.65
N ASN A 342 14.75 -8.65 -6.06
CA ASN A 342 14.15 -9.95 -5.76
C ASN A 342 14.67 -10.58 -4.46
N TYR A 343 15.57 -9.91 -3.73
CA TYR A 343 16.16 -10.47 -2.50
C TYR A 343 15.16 -10.52 -1.34
N GLU A 344 15.43 -11.43 -0.39
CA GLU A 344 14.56 -11.73 0.75
C GLU A 344 14.19 -10.47 1.54
N GLN A 345 15.15 -9.57 1.77
CA GLN A 345 14.94 -8.34 2.53
C GLN A 345 13.90 -7.41 1.89
N ALA A 346 13.77 -7.43 0.57
CA ALA A 346 12.81 -6.61 -0.15
C ALA A 346 11.48 -7.32 -0.44
N THR A 347 11.48 -8.66 -0.52
CA THR A 347 10.30 -9.42 -0.95
C THR A 347 9.50 -10.01 0.21
N ARG A 348 10.14 -10.32 1.35
CA ARG A 348 9.45 -10.82 2.54
C ARG A 348 8.74 -9.69 3.28
N ILE A 349 7.48 -9.91 3.62
CA ILE A 349 6.60 -8.91 4.23
C ILE A 349 6.03 -9.40 5.57
N PRO A 350 5.71 -8.52 6.51
CA PRO A 350 4.84 -8.88 7.62
C PRO A 350 3.41 -9.08 7.11
N PHE A 351 2.79 -10.15 7.59
CA PHE A 351 1.43 -10.51 7.25
C PHE A 351 0.76 -11.20 8.43
N VAL A 352 -0.30 -10.59 8.94
CA VAL A 352 -1.07 -11.08 10.09
C VAL A 352 -2.55 -11.03 9.75
N ILE A 353 -3.27 -12.12 10.05
CA ILE A 353 -4.74 -12.16 9.92
C ILE A 353 -5.34 -12.60 11.25
N ALA A 354 -6.15 -11.73 11.84
CA ALA A 354 -7.03 -12.04 12.95
C ALA A 354 -8.47 -12.16 12.41
N ALA A 355 -9.02 -13.37 12.46
CA ALA A 355 -10.38 -13.65 11.99
C ALA A 355 -11.13 -14.40 13.11
N PRO A 356 -11.91 -13.71 13.93
CA PRO A 356 -12.62 -14.29 15.06
C PRO A 356 -13.46 -15.49 14.66
N GLY A 357 -13.42 -16.56 15.47
CA GLY A 357 -14.10 -17.82 15.18
C GLY A 357 -13.47 -18.70 14.10
N THR A 358 -12.46 -18.21 13.36
CA THR A 358 -11.76 -18.97 12.30
C THR A 358 -10.26 -19.08 12.58
N ALA A 359 -9.57 -17.98 12.83
CA ALA A 359 -8.14 -17.98 13.04
C ALA A 359 -7.78 -18.48 14.44
N LYS A 360 -6.76 -19.35 14.50
CA LYS A 360 -6.18 -19.82 15.76
C LYS A 360 -5.26 -18.73 16.33
N ALA A 361 -5.78 -17.96 17.26
CA ALA A 361 -5.10 -16.80 17.83
C ALA A 361 -3.71 -17.13 18.42
N GLY A 362 -2.76 -16.21 18.24
CA GLY A 362 -1.40 -16.28 18.78
C GLY A 362 -0.54 -17.38 18.18
N THR A 363 -0.84 -17.83 16.96
CA THR A 363 -0.05 -18.87 16.29
C THR A 363 0.78 -18.33 15.15
N HIS A 364 1.90 -19.01 14.88
CA HIS A 364 2.77 -18.79 13.73
C HIS A 364 2.59 -19.89 12.69
N SER A 365 2.57 -19.52 11.43
CA SER A 365 2.51 -20.47 10.32
C SER A 365 3.74 -20.35 9.42
N PRO A 366 4.44 -21.48 9.17
CA PRO A 366 5.54 -21.53 8.21
C PRO A 366 5.06 -21.68 6.76
N ALA A 367 3.75 -21.63 6.51
CA ALA A 367 3.19 -21.74 5.16
C ALA A 367 3.74 -20.65 4.23
N MET A 368 3.99 -21.02 2.97
CA MET A 368 4.35 -20.08 1.92
C MET A 368 3.10 -19.32 1.46
N VAL A 369 3.09 -18.00 1.60
CA VAL A 369 1.95 -17.16 1.23
C VAL A 369 2.38 -15.92 0.44
N GLU A 370 1.48 -15.41 -0.38
CA GLU A 370 1.72 -14.26 -1.26
C GLU A 370 0.63 -13.20 -1.10
N THR A 371 0.91 -11.97 -1.51
CA THR A 371 -0.10 -10.90 -1.52
C THR A 371 -1.38 -11.27 -2.29
N VAL A 372 -1.28 -11.99 -3.41
CA VAL A 372 -2.48 -12.43 -4.18
C VAL A 372 -3.43 -13.33 -3.40
N ASP A 373 -2.97 -13.95 -2.31
CA ASP A 373 -3.78 -14.87 -1.49
C ASP A 373 -4.79 -14.13 -0.61
N LEU A 374 -4.58 -12.85 -0.36
CA LEU A 374 -5.46 -12.09 0.53
C LEU A 374 -6.87 -11.94 -0.04
N PHE A 375 -7.01 -11.65 -1.33
CA PHE A 375 -8.33 -11.46 -1.94
C PHE A 375 -9.22 -12.72 -1.78
N PRO A 376 -8.82 -13.93 -2.25
CA PRO A 376 -9.65 -15.12 -2.06
C PRO A 376 -9.84 -15.49 -0.59
N THR A 377 -8.89 -15.17 0.29
CA THR A 377 -9.03 -15.39 1.73
C THR A 377 -10.15 -14.56 2.34
N LEU A 378 -10.19 -13.26 2.03
CA LEU A 378 -11.24 -12.37 2.54
C LEU A 378 -12.61 -12.72 1.97
N LEU A 379 -12.68 -13.18 0.72
CA LEU A 379 -13.94 -13.68 0.14
C LEU A 379 -14.47 -14.90 0.91
N GLU A 380 -13.62 -15.89 1.16
CA GLU A 380 -14.03 -17.09 1.89
C GLU A 380 -14.46 -16.76 3.32
N LEU A 381 -13.70 -15.91 4.03
CA LEU A 381 -14.02 -15.46 5.39
C LEU A 381 -15.35 -14.69 5.45
N ALA A 382 -15.68 -13.94 4.41
CA ALA A 382 -16.92 -13.17 4.31
C ALA A 382 -18.08 -13.96 3.67
N GLY A 383 -17.86 -15.21 3.24
CA GLY A 383 -18.86 -16.02 2.56
C GLY A 383 -19.26 -15.47 1.18
N LEU A 384 -18.34 -14.82 0.47
CA LEU A 384 -18.59 -14.17 -0.81
C LEU A 384 -18.13 -15.01 -2.00
N PRO A 385 -18.87 -14.98 -3.14
CA PRO A 385 -18.41 -15.60 -4.38
C PRO A 385 -17.24 -14.82 -4.98
N ALA A 386 -16.52 -15.46 -5.88
CA ALA A 386 -15.49 -14.77 -6.69
C ALA A 386 -16.12 -13.67 -7.56
N PRO A 387 -15.40 -12.55 -7.82
CA PRO A 387 -15.92 -11.47 -8.65
C PRO A 387 -16.13 -11.92 -10.10
N ALA A 388 -17.25 -11.53 -10.70
CA ALA A 388 -17.57 -11.77 -12.10
C ALA A 388 -16.91 -10.71 -13.01
N GLY A 389 -15.59 -10.56 -12.92
CA GLY A 389 -14.80 -9.60 -13.68
C GLY A 389 -13.88 -10.26 -14.72
N PRO A 390 -13.16 -9.46 -15.51
CA PRO A 390 -12.26 -9.98 -16.55
C PRO A 390 -10.97 -10.63 -15.97
N LEU A 391 -10.66 -10.38 -14.71
CA LEU A 391 -9.50 -10.94 -14.02
C LEU A 391 -9.91 -12.16 -13.19
N LYS A 392 -9.16 -13.25 -13.36
CA LYS A 392 -9.29 -14.43 -12.49
C LYS A 392 -8.29 -14.28 -11.34
N LEU A 393 -8.77 -14.51 -10.12
CA LEU A 393 -7.91 -14.50 -8.93
C LEU A 393 -6.83 -15.58 -9.06
N GLU A 394 -5.58 -15.22 -8.81
CA GLU A 394 -4.42 -16.12 -8.91
C GLU A 394 -3.98 -16.70 -7.56
N GLY A 395 -4.49 -16.14 -6.47
CA GLY A 395 -4.19 -16.55 -5.12
C GLY A 395 -4.95 -17.80 -4.68
N LYS A 396 -4.57 -18.32 -3.53
CA LYS A 396 -5.24 -19.40 -2.81
C LYS A 396 -5.77 -18.86 -1.49
N SER A 397 -6.96 -19.29 -1.09
CA SER A 397 -7.48 -18.94 0.23
C SER A 397 -6.60 -19.51 1.33
N LEU A 398 -6.30 -18.68 2.33
CA LEU A 398 -5.53 -19.02 3.52
C LEU A 398 -6.41 -19.54 4.67
N VAL A 399 -7.71 -19.65 4.50
CA VAL A 399 -8.64 -20.16 5.54
C VAL A 399 -8.21 -21.51 6.09
N PRO A 400 -7.75 -22.50 5.29
CA PRO A 400 -7.21 -23.74 5.84
C PRO A 400 -6.03 -23.49 6.80
N VAL A 401 -5.14 -22.55 6.48
CA VAL A 401 -3.98 -22.19 7.33
C VAL A 401 -4.43 -21.42 8.58
N LEU A 402 -5.45 -20.59 8.48
CA LEU A 402 -6.01 -19.88 9.64
C LEU A 402 -6.62 -20.85 10.67
N ARG A 403 -7.22 -21.95 10.22
CA ARG A 403 -7.80 -22.99 11.07
C ARG A 403 -6.73 -23.93 11.66
N ASP A 404 -5.71 -24.21 10.88
CA ASP A 404 -4.58 -25.05 11.26
C ASP A 404 -3.27 -24.43 10.74
N ALA A 405 -2.52 -23.80 11.63
CA ALA A 405 -1.28 -23.10 11.29
C ALA A 405 -0.19 -24.02 10.69
N THR A 406 -0.34 -25.35 10.80
CA THR A 406 0.55 -26.35 10.17
C THR A 406 0.15 -26.70 8.74
N ALA A 407 -1.06 -26.32 8.33
CA ALA A 407 -1.53 -26.55 6.97
C ALA A 407 -0.75 -25.71 5.95
N SER A 408 -0.75 -26.16 4.70
CA SER A 408 -0.18 -25.43 3.59
C SER A 408 -1.13 -25.47 2.39
N VAL A 409 -1.24 -24.35 1.68
CA VAL A 409 -2.06 -24.24 0.47
C VAL A 409 -1.19 -24.21 -0.81
N LYS A 410 0.13 -24.04 -0.65
CA LYS A 410 1.12 -24.05 -1.75
C LYS A 410 2.52 -24.32 -1.18
N ASP A 411 3.44 -24.75 -2.04
CA ASP A 411 4.83 -25.07 -1.70
C ASP A 411 5.83 -24.01 -2.17
N HIS A 412 5.38 -22.99 -2.93
CA HIS A 412 6.20 -21.89 -3.43
C HIS A 412 5.39 -20.62 -3.65
N VAL A 413 6.11 -19.52 -3.81
CA VAL A 413 5.57 -18.20 -4.14
C VAL A 413 6.32 -17.61 -5.33
N LEU A 414 5.69 -16.66 -6.02
CA LEU A 414 6.25 -16.04 -7.22
C LEU A 414 6.40 -14.53 -7.01
N HIS A 415 7.54 -14.01 -7.44
CA HIS A 415 7.76 -12.56 -7.53
C HIS A 415 8.56 -12.21 -8.77
N VAL A 416 8.59 -10.93 -9.09
CA VAL A 416 9.24 -10.42 -10.28
C VAL A 416 9.87 -9.07 -10.01
N TYR A 417 11.01 -8.78 -10.65
CA TYR A 417 11.58 -7.45 -10.64
C TYR A 417 12.19 -7.09 -12.00
N PRO A 418 11.92 -5.89 -12.57
CA PRO A 418 12.50 -5.46 -13.84
C PRO A 418 13.91 -4.89 -13.67
N ARG A 419 14.79 -5.15 -14.67
CA ARG A 419 16.11 -4.55 -14.83
C ARG A 419 16.37 -4.22 -16.30
N GLY A 420 16.19 -2.94 -16.66
CA GLY A 420 16.25 -2.54 -18.06
C GLY A 420 15.21 -3.29 -18.90
N ALA A 421 15.64 -3.99 -19.93
CA ALA A 421 14.76 -4.82 -20.77
C ALA A 421 14.45 -6.20 -20.16
N ARG A 422 15.21 -6.65 -19.15
CA ARG A 422 15.03 -7.96 -18.52
C ARG A 422 14.00 -7.91 -17.41
N LEU A 423 13.30 -9.02 -17.21
CA LEU A 423 12.52 -9.31 -16.01
C LEU A 423 13.22 -10.43 -15.24
N GLY A 424 13.45 -10.22 -13.94
CA GLY A 424 13.86 -11.26 -13.01
C GLY A 424 12.63 -11.95 -12.46
N ARG A 425 12.18 -13.03 -13.12
CA ARG A 425 11.06 -13.85 -12.65
C ARG A 425 11.58 -14.86 -11.64
N ALA A 426 11.05 -14.81 -10.43
CA ALA A 426 11.56 -15.59 -9.30
C ALA A 426 10.53 -16.56 -8.76
N ILE A 427 11.02 -17.75 -8.37
CA ILE A 427 10.29 -18.73 -7.58
C ILE A 427 11.00 -18.93 -6.24
N ARG A 428 10.26 -18.80 -5.14
CA ARG A 428 10.73 -18.97 -3.76
C ARG A 428 10.01 -20.17 -3.13
N THR A 429 10.74 -21.24 -2.84
CA THR A 429 10.27 -22.41 -2.07
C THR A 429 10.64 -22.26 -0.60
N ALA A 430 10.31 -23.23 0.25
CA ALA A 430 10.70 -23.19 1.66
C ALA A 430 12.22 -23.08 1.87
N THR A 431 13.02 -23.60 0.95
CA THR A 431 14.49 -23.74 1.08
C THR A 431 15.30 -22.92 0.10
N HIS A 432 14.78 -22.63 -1.08
CA HIS A 432 15.56 -21.98 -2.14
C HIS A 432 14.78 -20.86 -2.83
N ARG A 433 15.50 -19.93 -3.44
CA ARG A 433 15.00 -19.02 -4.47
C ARG A 433 15.79 -19.17 -5.74
N LEU A 434 15.08 -19.34 -6.87
CA LEU A 434 15.64 -19.24 -8.21
C LEU A 434 15.13 -17.99 -8.89
N VAL A 435 15.97 -17.21 -9.53
CA VAL A 435 15.60 -16.05 -10.35
C VAL A 435 16.04 -16.30 -11.80
N GLU A 436 15.10 -16.18 -12.72
CA GLU A 436 15.30 -16.17 -14.17
C GLU A 436 15.39 -14.75 -14.69
N TRP A 437 16.54 -14.30 -15.10
CA TRP A 437 16.73 -12.99 -15.71
C TRP A 437 16.69 -13.09 -17.23
N LYS A 438 15.60 -12.67 -17.84
CA LYS A 438 15.37 -12.81 -19.27
C LYS A 438 14.57 -11.63 -19.82
N VAL A 439 14.76 -11.30 -21.10
CA VAL A 439 13.83 -10.41 -21.82
C VAL A 439 12.53 -11.19 -22.06
N PRO A 440 11.34 -10.65 -21.73
CA PRO A 440 10.07 -11.32 -21.99
C PRO A 440 9.94 -11.75 -23.45
N GLY A 441 9.55 -13.01 -23.67
CA GLY A 441 9.43 -13.61 -25.01
C GLY A 441 10.74 -14.08 -25.65
N ALA A 442 11.91 -13.80 -25.07
CA ALA A 442 13.19 -14.35 -25.55
C ALA A 442 13.32 -15.85 -25.23
N SER A 443 14.21 -16.55 -26.00
CA SER A 443 14.48 -17.96 -25.74
C SER A 443 14.91 -18.20 -24.28
N PRO A 444 14.44 -19.29 -23.64
CA PRO A 444 14.89 -19.68 -22.30
C PRO A 444 16.41 -19.84 -22.16
N ASP A 445 17.11 -20.13 -23.23
CA ASP A 445 18.58 -20.29 -23.24
C ASP A 445 19.33 -18.96 -23.10
N THR A 446 18.65 -17.82 -23.24
CA THR A 446 19.21 -16.49 -23.00
C THR A 446 19.11 -16.04 -21.53
N ALA A 447 18.55 -16.87 -20.66
CA ALA A 447 18.38 -16.53 -19.26
C ALA A 447 19.69 -16.60 -18.48
N GLU A 448 19.92 -15.60 -17.64
CA GLU A 448 20.90 -15.62 -16.57
C GLU A 448 20.19 -16.03 -15.27
N TRP A 449 20.88 -16.79 -14.41
CA TRP A 449 20.26 -17.42 -13.26
C TRP A 449 20.90 -16.98 -11.95
N GLU A 450 20.08 -16.75 -10.93
CA GLU A 450 20.50 -16.70 -9.54
C GLU A 450 19.82 -17.82 -8.76
N LEU A 451 20.59 -18.52 -7.90
CA LEU A 451 20.08 -19.52 -6.96
C LEU A 451 20.62 -19.23 -5.56
N TYR A 452 19.72 -19.16 -4.58
CA TYR A 452 20.06 -18.98 -3.17
C TYR A 452 19.45 -20.08 -2.32
N ASP A 453 20.20 -20.54 -1.30
CA ASP A 453 19.85 -21.62 -0.39
C ASP A 453 19.67 -21.06 1.03
N TYR A 454 18.44 -20.93 1.49
CA TYR A 454 18.12 -20.36 2.81
C TYR A 454 18.33 -21.30 4.00
N VAL A 455 18.64 -22.57 3.76
CA VAL A 455 19.00 -23.50 4.82
C VAL A 455 20.44 -23.26 5.27
N ASN A 456 21.34 -23.04 4.31
CA ASN A 456 22.77 -22.92 4.56
C ASN A 456 23.29 -21.47 4.45
N ASP A 457 22.58 -20.61 3.72
CA ASP A 457 22.94 -19.21 3.48
C ASP A 457 21.67 -18.31 3.55
N PRO A 458 21.11 -18.06 4.73
CA PRO A 458 19.93 -17.22 4.91
C PRO A 458 20.15 -15.76 4.55
N LEU A 459 21.42 -15.33 4.42
CA LEU A 459 21.80 -13.96 4.05
C LEU A 459 22.04 -13.78 2.55
N GLU A 460 21.83 -14.82 1.73
CA GLU A 460 22.01 -14.75 0.26
C GLU A 460 23.39 -14.22 -0.14
N THR A 461 24.44 -14.75 0.50
CA THR A 461 25.81 -14.25 0.29
C THR A 461 26.42 -14.70 -1.02
N LYS A 462 25.91 -15.82 -1.61
CA LYS A 462 26.49 -16.43 -2.79
C LYS A 462 25.44 -16.96 -3.76
N ASN A 463 25.56 -16.60 -5.03
CA ASN A 463 24.79 -17.21 -6.11
C ASN A 463 25.33 -18.63 -6.40
N LEU A 464 24.48 -19.63 -6.21
CA LEU A 464 24.81 -21.05 -6.37
C LEU A 464 24.43 -21.63 -7.74
N ALA A 465 23.90 -20.82 -8.67
CA ALA A 465 23.37 -21.31 -9.94
C ALA A 465 24.40 -22.10 -10.77
N ALA A 466 25.66 -21.67 -10.77
CA ALA A 466 26.73 -22.36 -11.48
C ALA A 466 27.19 -23.66 -10.79
N THR A 467 27.01 -23.79 -9.48
CA THR A 467 27.53 -24.93 -8.69
C THR A 467 26.46 -25.97 -8.35
N GLN A 468 25.16 -25.62 -8.52
CA GLN A 468 24.03 -26.51 -8.24
C GLN A 468 23.09 -26.66 -9.46
N PRO A 469 23.56 -27.18 -10.60
CA PRO A 469 22.76 -27.24 -11.84
C PRO A 469 21.50 -28.12 -11.71
N GLU A 470 21.53 -29.16 -10.88
CA GLU A 470 20.37 -30.04 -10.65
C GLU A 470 19.26 -29.30 -9.90
N THR A 471 19.61 -28.50 -8.88
CA THR A 471 18.65 -27.66 -8.14
C THR A 471 18.05 -26.60 -9.08
N VAL A 472 18.88 -25.97 -9.91
CA VAL A 472 18.43 -25.04 -10.96
C VAL A 472 17.44 -25.72 -11.89
N ALA A 473 17.77 -26.91 -12.42
CA ALA A 473 16.88 -27.63 -13.35
C ALA A 473 15.53 -27.97 -12.72
N LYS A 474 15.51 -28.43 -11.47
CA LYS A 474 14.28 -28.72 -10.71
C LYS A 474 13.40 -27.47 -10.53
N LEU A 475 13.99 -26.38 -10.08
CA LEU A 475 13.23 -25.14 -9.82
C LEU A 475 12.83 -24.43 -11.13
N ARG A 476 13.64 -24.54 -12.19
CA ARG A 476 13.28 -24.10 -13.54
C ARG A 476 12.06 -24.86 -14.07
N ALA A 477 12.01 -26.18 -13.89
CA ALA A 477 10.85 -26.98 -14.27
C ALA A 477 9.59 -26.54 -13.51
N LEU A 478 9.72 -26.25 -12.21
CA LEU A 478 8.61 -25.74 -11.40
C LEU A 478 8.18 -24.33 -11.86
N LEU A 479 9.13 -23.43 -12.12
CA LEU A 479 8.85 -22.09 -12.64
C LEU A 479 8.14 -22.11 -13.99
N ALA A 480 8.47 -23.10 -14.83
CA ALA A 480 7.86 -23.29 -16.15
C ALA A 480 6.39 -23.75 -16.10
N THR A 481 5.90 -24.24 -14.96
CA THR A 481 4.46 -24.53 -14.77
C THR A 481 3.60 -23.27 -14.68
N HIS A 482 4.21 -22.12 -14.49
CA HIS A 482 3.55 -20.82 -14.41
C HIS A 482 3.66 -20.06 -15.73
N PRO A 483 2.67 -19.24 -16.09
CA PRO A 483 2.73 -18.40 -17.28
C PRO A 483 3.99 -17.54 -17.31
N GLU A 484 4.52 -17.31 -18.49
CA GLU A 484 5.60 -16.35 -18.67
C GLU A 484 5.12 -14.93 -18.32
N ALA A 485 6.04 -14.13 -17.76
CA ALA A 485 5.73 -12.76 -17.43
C ALA A 485 5.48 -11.93 -18.71
N LYS A 486 4.37 -11.22 -18.75
CA LYS A 486 4.07 -10.29 -19.86
C LYS A 486 5.11 -9.15 -19.88
N PRO A 487 5.43 -8.59 -21.03
CA PRO A 487 6.21 -7.36 -21.10
C PRO A 487 5.47 -6.20 -20.39
N GLN A 488 6.22 -5.13 -20.06
CA GLN A 488 5.61 -3.92 -19.50
C GLN A 488 4.46 -3.45 -20.41
N TRP A 489 3.29 -3.30 -19.82
CA TRP A 489 2.12 -2.77 -20.51
C TRP A 489 2.41 -1.36 -21.06
N ARG A 490 2.01 -1.13 -22.30
CA ARG A 490 2.06 0.19 -22.93
C ARG A 490 0.73 0.46 -23.60
N ALA A 491 0.32 1.71 -23.61
CA ALA A 491 -0.86 2.10 -24.38
C ALA A 491 -0.69 1.72 -25.85
N PRO A 492 -1.75 1.21 -26.54
CA PRO A 492 -1.70 0.95 -27.96
C PRO A 492 -1.23 2.20 -28.73
N ALA A 493 -0.37 2.00 -29.71
CA ALA A 493 0.10 3.09 -30.57
C ALA A 493 -1.10 3.81 -31.21
N GLY A 494 -1.18 5.13 -31.06
CA GLY A 494 -2.32 5.95 -31.55
C GLY A 494 -3.36 6.27 -30.50
N THR A 495 -3.31 5.70 -29.27
CA THR A 495 -4.18 6.12 -28.15
C THR A 495 -3.57 7.23 -27.30
N GLU A 496 -2.35 7.66 -27.58
CA GLU A 496 -1.70 8.84 -26.98
C GLU A 496 -2.18 10.17 -27.58
N SER A 497 -3.35 10.22 -28.18
CA SER A 497 -4.01 11.49 -28.47
C SER A 497 -4.91 11.83 -27.29
N ALA A 498 -4.55 12.93 -26.62
CA ALA A 498 -5.27 13.57 -25.53
C ALA A 498 -5.19 12.89 -24.15
N ALA A 499 -4.00 12.59 -23.66
CA ALA A 499 -3.73 12.89 -22.27
C ALA A 499 -3.73 14.43 -22.14
N ARG A 500 -4.93 15.01 -22.07
CA ARG A 500 -5.07 16.36 -21.54
C ARG A 500 -4.45 16.33 -20.14
N PRO A 501 -3.45 17.17 -19.85
CA PRO A 501 -3.10 17.41 -18.47
C PRO A 501 -4.36 18.00 -17.84
N ASP A 502 -4.70 17.47 -16.67
CA ASP A 502 -5.68 18.08 -15.80
C ASP A 502 -7.18 17.80 -16.10
N GLN A 503 -7.64 16.58 -15.71
CA GLN A 503 -8.95 16.52 -15.07
C GLN A 503 -8.71 16.14 -13.59
N ARG A 504 -8.33 17.14 -12.79
CA ARG A 504 -8.80 17.22 -11.42
C ARG A 504 -10.28 16.91 -11.46
N SER A 505 -10.77 16.14 -10.49
CA SER A 505 -12.19 16.11 -10.18
C SER A 505 -12.65 17.56 -9.93
N ALA A 506 -12.89 18.27 -11.00
CA ALA A 506 -13.66 19.48 -10.97
C ALA A 506 -15.07 19.01 -10.65
N GLY A 507 -15.54 19.28 -9.46
CA GLY A 507 -16.94 19.58 -9.27
C GLY A 507 -17.39 20.47 -10.46
N PRO A 508 -18.65 20.51 -10.83
CA PRO A 508 -19.10 21.17 -12.04
C PRO A 508 -18.32 22.46 -12.20
N LYS A 509 -17.60 22.62 -13.33
CA LYS A 509 -16.82 23.84 -13.60
C LYS A 509 -17.77 24.98 -13.43
N MET A 510 -17.68 25.66 -12.30
CA MET A 510 -18.48 26.87 -12.11
C MET A 510 -18.02 27.83 -13.21
N ASP A 511 -18.94 28.21 -14.08
CA ASP A 511 -18.70 29.18 -15.15
C ASP A 511 -18.05 30.40 -14.51
N ARG A 512 -16.89 30.83 -15.02
CA ARG A 512 -16.20 32.01 -14.50
C ARG A 512 -17.05 33.29 -14.55
N ASN A 513 -17.97 33.39 -15.51
CA ASN A 513 -18.95 34.44 -15.55
C ASN A 513 -19.92 34.36 -14.35
N ALA A 514 -20.40 33.16 -14.03
CA ALA A 514 -21.24 32.94 -12.84
C ALA A 514 -20.48 33.20 -11.54
N MET A 515 -19.18 32.87 -11.49
CA MET A 515 -18.32 33.18 -10.33
C MET A 515 -18.12 34.69 -10.19
N PHE A 516 -17.91 35.42 -11.28
CA PHE A 516 -17.80 36.88 -11.29
C PHE A 516 -19.08 37.50 -10.71
N THR A 517 -20.23 37.17 -11.27
CA THR A 517 -21.54 37.71 -10.85
C THR A 517 -21.84 37.43 -9.37
N ARG A 518 -21.41 36.26 -8.84
CA ARG A 518 -21.59 35.92 -7.43
C ARG A 518 -20.67 36.72 -6.49
N ARG A 519 -19.49 37.14 -6.97
CA ARG A 519 -18.52 37.89 -6.19
C ARG A 519 -18.68 39.40 -6.28
N ASP A 520 -19.21 39.88 -7.36
CA ASP A 520 -19.64 41.27 -7.58
C ASP A 520 -20.87 41.50 -6.71
N THR A 521 -20.63 41.87 -5.43
CA THR A 521 -21.69 41.91 -4.40
C THR A 521 -22.49 43.20 -4.45
N ASP A 522 -21.94 44.28 -5.03
CA ASP A 522 -22.60 45.55 -5.22
C ASP A 522 -23.13 45.75 -6.64
N ALA A 523 -22.90 44.76 -7.53
CA ALA A 523 -23.35 44.67 -8.90
C ALA A 523 -22.85 45.85 -9.77
N ASP A 524 -21.68 46.40 -9.49
CA ASP A 524 -21.08 47.51 -10.23
C ASP A 524 -20.35 47.06 -11.51
N GLY A 525 -20.22 45.73 -11.74
CA GLY A 525 -19.58 45.15 -12.91
C GLY A 525 -18.06 45.01 -12.79
N LYS A 526 -17.49 45.24 -11.63
CA LYS A 526 -16.08 45.06 -11.29
C LYS A 526 -15.93 44.20 -10.01
N LEU A 527 -14.78 43.62 -9.79
CA LEU A 527 -14.44 43.00 -8.52
C LEU A 527 -13.33 43.81 -7.85
N THR A 528 -13.64 44.44 -6.76
CA THR A 528 -12.66 45.07 -5.91
C THR A 528 -11.73 43.99 -5.28
N THR A 529 -10.56 44.38 -4.82
CA THR A 529 -9.64 43.48 -4.08
C THR A 529 -10.37 42.79 -2.92
N GLY A 530 -11.25 43.48 -2.19
CA GLY A 530 -12.02 42.92 -1.07
C GLY A 530 -13.00 41.83 -1.52
N GLU A 531 -13.74 42.04 -2.58
CA GLU A 531 -14.68 41.06 -3.14
C GLU A 531 -13.97 39.84 -3.74
N PHE A 532 -12.83 40.07 -4.40
CA PHE A 532 -12.04 38.99 -4.95
C PHE A 532 -11.42 38.10 -3.85
N LEU A 533 -10.90 38.70 -2.77
CA LEU A 533 -10.25 37.97 -1.68
C LEU A 533 -11.23 37.24 -0.76
N LYS A 534 -12.49 37.66 -0.73
CA LYS A 534 -13.53 37.01 0.08
C LYS A 534 -13.74 35.56 -0.35
N ASP A 535 -13.78 34.66 0.62
CA ASP A 535 -14.02 33.22 0.40
C ASP A 535 -13.05 32.52 -0.58
N GLN A 536 -11.80 32.95 -0.62
CA GLN A 536 -10.77 32.28 -1.41
C GLN A 536 -10.31 30.98 -0.75
N PRO A 537 -10.16 29.88 -1.53
CA PRO A 537 -9.68 28.60 -1.01
C PRO A 537 -8.20 28.65 -0.57
N ASP A 538 -7.45 29.69 -0.95
CA ASP A 538 -6.05 29.89 -0.63
C ASP A 538 -5.81 31.39 -0.38
N PRO A 539 -6.10 31.90 0.84
CA PRO A 539 -6.02 33.32 1.17
C PRO A 539 -4.64 33.93 0.98
N ASP A 540 -3.58 33.17 1.26
CA ASP A 540 -2.19 33.66 1.22
C ASP A 540 -1.71 33.97 -0.21
N LYS A 541 -2.24 33.23 -1.20
CA LYS A 541 -1.89 33.40 -2.62
C LYS A 541 -2.93 34.25 -3.39
N ALA A 542 -4.02 34.56 -2.78
CA ALA A 542 -5.08 35.31 -3.45
C ALA A 542 -4.69 36.71 -3.85
N PRO A 543 -3.92 37.50 -3.05
CA PRO A 543 -3.45 38.82 -3.48
C PRO A 543 -2.53 38.78 -4.71
N ALA A 544 -1.62 37.81 -4.78
CA ALA A 544 -0.75 37.64 -5.94
C ALA A 544 -1.54 37.26 -7.21
N ARG A 545 -2.62 36.46 -7.05
CA ARG A 545 -3.54 36.13 -8.17
C ARG A 545 -4.34 37.33 -8.62
N PHE A 546 -4.79 38.16 -7.71
CA PHE A 546 -5.47 39.41 -8.05
C PHE A 546 -4.60 40.28 -8.95
N ALA A 547 -3.34 40.53 -8.51
CA ALA A 547 -2.38 41.32 -9.26
C ALA A 547 -2.03 40.76 -10.65
N LEU A 548 -2.13 39.43 -10.84
CA LEU A 548 -1.95 38.77 -12.13
C LEU A 548 -3.16 38.98 -13.07
N PHE A 549 -4.34 39.15 -12.52
CA PHE A 549 -5.57 39.31 -13.27
C PHE A 549 -5.84 40.78 -13.60
N ASP A 550 -5.46 41.71 -12.73
CA ASP A 550 -5.52 43.15 -12.90
C ASP A 550 -4.45 43.59 -13.92
N THR A 551 -4.82 43.50 -15.21
CA THR A 551 -3.87 43.70 -16.30
C THR A 551 -3.68 45.19 -16.63
N ASP A 552 -4.66 46.02 -16.37
CA ASP A 552 -4.59 47.48 -16.56
C ASP A 552 -4.16 48.22 -15.28
N LYS A 553 -4.04 47.48 -14.15
CA LYS A 553 -3.59 47.97 -12.83
C LYS A 553 -4.49 49.09 -12.26
N ASP A 554 -5.78 49.04 -12.54
CA ASP A 554 -6.75 50.00 -12.01
C ASP A 554 -7.21 49.67 -10.57
N GLY A 555 -6.77 48.52 -10.02
CA GLY A 555 -7.06 48.06 -8.66
C GLY A 555 -8.40 47.34 -8.51
N ALA A 556 -9.07 47.03 -9.61
CA ALA A 556 -10.30 46.25 -9.67
C ALA A 556 -10.25 45.32 -10.89
N LEU A 557 -10.93 44.18 -10.84
CA LEU A 557 -10.98 43.27 -11.97
C LEU A 557 -12.27 43.48 -12.75
N SER A 558 -12.16 43.89 -14.01
CA SER A 558 -13.25 43.82 -14.93
C SER A 558 -13.66 42.36 -15.22
N ARG A 559 -14.90 42.13 -15.69
CA ARG A 559 -15.37 40.82 -16.09
C ARG A 559 -14.44 40.13 -17.13
N PRO A 560 -13.96 40.81 -18.19
CA PRO A 560 -13.01 40.24 -19.13
C PRO A 560 -11.69 39.79 -18.47
N GLU A 561 -11.13 40.59 -17.57
CA GLU A 561 -9.90 40.26 -16.85
C GLU A 561 -10.07 39.04 -15.94
N PHE A 562 -11.15 38.99 -15.17
CA PHE A 562 -11.45 37.85 -14.32
C PHE A 562 -11.72 36.57 -15.13
N VAL A 563 -12.49 36.64 -16.20
CA VAL A 563 -12.86 35.48 -17.03
C VAL A 563 -11.70 34.97 -17.86
N LYS A 564 -10.87 35.85 -18.42
CA LYS A 564 -9.72 35.51 -19.27
C LYS A 564 -8.41 35.39 -18.47
N GLY A 565 -8.33 36.01 -17.31
CA GLY A 565 -7.14 36.03 -16.46
C GLY A 565 -6.67 34.63 -16.06
N GLY A 566 -5.33 34.46 -16.00
CA GLY A 566 -4.70 33.20 -15.60
C GLY A 566 -4.62 32.11 -16.68
N LYS A 567 -4.77 32.45 -17.95
CA LYS A 567 -4.20 31.64 -19.04
C LYS A 567 -2.84 32.23 -19.38
N PRO A 568 -1.77 31.40 -19.41
CA PRO A 568 -0.48 31.82 -19.92
C PRO A 568 -0.57 32.15 -21.40
#